data_51dc713decba30045f318cf41b2d925f
#
_entry.id   51dc713decba30045f318cf41b2d925f
#
_cell.length_a   1.000
_cell.length_b   1.000
_cell.length_c   1.000
_cell.angle_alpha   90.00
_cell.angle_beta   90.00
_cell.angle_gamma   90.00
#
_symmetry.space_group_name_H-M   'P 1'
#
loop_
_entity.id
_entity.type
_entity.pdbx_description
1 polymer ?
#
loop_
_entity_poly.entity_id
_entity_poly.type
_entity_poly.pdbx_seq_one_letter_code
_entity_poly.pdbx_strand_id
1 'polypeptide(L)'
;MAPAVKAAMERTLIFSIAAVYIALQLTKFELLIYLLGGLVFVAIVLLLPKLKGMTLWLTMSFMVTGAVLLWLQKADARIWFESAGINVTIVTLFLFAPLFGIPVRLPAYVEALKKFYEVNLRSKSALFLGTQLLTQLMGVFINVGSIPVVYQLVYVKPQPGMNLLLANALNRGFAGAILWSPYFAAMTLVTSALGLPWSSVLPYMLGLAILSLFVSWLVDSRELLHIDLAEPSQAAKKKERAVFPFGLGIYLIAAIIVILAMERVIDLPMVLLICLAALSYPLLWCFVKGEMTVYKEGFKNHVTVTLPALRKEITLFLAAGFFSGSIGVTKFGEIVPSLLEHIPLPVAVTFSIFTVALIAGTSLIGLHPIVPVTILAGSIDPLHVQISPIYFAVLLLGSWALSNPISPASAVNNLLAGLLKKTVFEVAMPNYKFAACMALGLMIYLLILVKF
;
A
#
# COMPACT_ATOMS: atom_id res chain seq x y z
N MET A 1 22.10 -16.13 22.87
CA MET A 1 20.62 -16.02 23.05
C MET A 1 19.93 -17.01 22.15
N ALA A 2 19.01 -17.84 22.66
CA ALA A 2 18.29 -18.81 21.83
C ALA A 2 17.46 -18.11 20.73
N PRO A 3 17.35 -18.67 19.50
CA PRO A 3 16.64 -18.02 18.38
C PRO A 3 15.20 -17.63 18.71
N ALA A 4 14.50 -18.41 19.53
CA ALA A 4 13.13 -18.13 19.99
C ALA A 4 13.06 -16.88 20.88
N VAL A 5 14.02 -16.67 21.78
CA VAL A 5 14.08 -15.49 22.66
C VAL A 5 14.32 -14.23 21.86
N LYS A 6 15.21 -14.29 20.84
CA LYS A 6 15.49 -13.17 19.95
C LYS A 6 14.27 -12.77 19.13
N ALA A 7 13.51 -13.75 18.62
CA ALA A 7 12.28 -13.50 17.88
C ALA A 7 11.15 -12.94 18.78
N ALA A 8 11.07 -13.38 20.04
CA ALA A 8 10.13 -12.80 21.00
C ALA A 8 10.47 -11.34 21.32
N MET A 9 11.74 -11.04 21.59
CA MET A 9 12.22 -9.67 21.87
C MET A 9 11.91 -8.70 20.72
N GLU A 10 12.12 -9.11 19.46
CA GLU A 10 11.79 -8.28 18.30
C GLU A 10 10.29 -7.97 18.20
N ARG A 11 9.45 -8.98 18.40
CA ARG A 11 8.00 -8.76 18.42
C ARG A 11 7.60 -7.82 19.54
N THR A 12 8.09 -8.05 20.76
CA THR A 12 7.81 -7.18 21.92
C THR A 12 8.21 -5.73 21.62
N LEU A 13 9.38 -5.53 21.02
CA LEU A 13 9.86 -4.18 20.65
C LEU A 13 8.94 -3.48 19.65
N ILE A 14 8.49 -4.18 18.60
CA ILE A 14 7.57 -3.63 17.61
C ILE A 14 6.21 -3.29 18.24
N PHE A 15 5.69 -4.17 19.10
CA PHE A 15 4.46 -3.88 19.86
C PHE A 15 4.63 -2.70 20.83
N SER A 16 5.79 -2.59 21.50
CA SER A 16 6.09 -1.46 22.38
C SER A 16 6.13 -0.13 21.63
N ILE A 17 6.75 -0.09 20.44
CA ILE A 17 6.75 1.08 19.57
C ILE A 17 5.31 1.51 19.23
N ALA A 18 4.46 0.57 18.82
CA ALA A 18 3.07 0.89 18.52
C ALA A 18 2.28 1.34 19.76
N ALA A 19 2.49 0.70 20.92
CA ALA A 19 1.84 1.09 22.16
C ALA A 19 2.23 2.48 22.63
N VAL A 20 3.53 2.82 22.58
CA VAL A 20 4.02 4.16 22.92
C VAL A 20 3.51 5.20 21.92
N TYR A 21 3.44 4.87 20.62
CA TYR A 21 2.87 5.73 19.61
C TYR A 21 1.38 6.03 19.88
N ILE A 22 0.58 4.99 20.19
CA ILE A 22 -0.83 5.14 20.54
C ILE A 22 -0.98 6.00 21.79
N ALA A 23 -0.19 5.74 22.83
CA ALA A 23 -0.18 6.53 24.05
C ALA A 23 0.18 8.00 23.79
N LEU A 24 1.19 8.26 22.95
CA LEU A 24 1.57 9.62 22.54
C LEU A 24 0.42 10.34 21.83
N GLN A 25 -0.27 9.67 20.91
CA GLN A 25 -1.40 10.27 20.19
C GLN A 25 -2.58 10.60 21.10
N LEU A 26 -2.83 9.76 22.11
CA LEU A 26 -3.95 9.97 23.05
C LEU A 26 -3.65 10.98 24.13
N THR A 27 -2.43 10.98 24.68
CA THR A 27 -2.07 11.79 25.86
C THR A 27 -1.37 13.09 25.50
N LYS A 28 -0.75 13.15 24.31
CA LYS A 28 0.13 14.27 23.86
C LYS A 28 1.29 14.56 24.83
N PHE A 29 1.68 13.57 25.66
CA PHE A 29 2.72 13.73 26.66
C PHE A 29 4.11 13.72 26.01
N GLU A 30 4.80 14.84 26.07
CA GLU A 30 6.05 15.11 25.32
C GLU A 30 7.17 14.10 25.59
N LEU A 31 7.27 13.58 26.82
CA LEU A 31 8.31 12.57 27.15
C LEU A 31 8.19 11.31 26.29
N LEU A 32 6.98 10.98 25.84
CA LEU A 32 6.75 9.84 24.96
C LEU A 32 7.39 10.00 23.57
N ILE A 33 7.71 11.23 23.13
CA ILE A 33 8.46 11.50 21.90
C ILE A 33 9.87 10.92 22.01
N TYR A 34 10.54 11.21 23.12
CA TYR A 34 11.89 10.69 23.38
C TYR A 34 11.91 9.18 23.54
N LEU A 35 10.93 8.63 24.27
CA LEU A 35 10.79 7.19 24.42
C LEU A 35 10.53 6.51 23.08
N LEU A 36 9.62 7.05 22.27
CA LEU A 36 9.26 6.52 20.95
C LEU A 36 10.47 6.51 20.01
N GLY A 37 11.13 7.66 19.85
CA GLY A 37 12.31 7.76 19.01
C GLY A 37 13.46 6.87 19.50
N GLY A 38 13.67 6.77 20.81
CA GLY A 38 14.63 5.85 21.41
C GLY A 38 14.35 4.39 21.06
N LEU A 39 13.09 3.94 21.19
CA LEU A 39 12.67 2.59 20.80
C LEU A 39 12.87 2.34 19.30
N VAL A 40 12.63 3.35 18.46
CA VAL A 40 12.88 3.26 17.01
C VAL A 40 14.36 3.06 16.71
N PHE A 41 15.26 3.83 17.32
CA PHE A 41 16.71 3.64 17.14
C PHE A 41 17.14 2.25 17.59
N VAL A 42 16.66 1.79 18.75
CA VAL A 42 16.93 0.42 19.24
C VAL A 42 16.42 -0.63 18.25
N ALA A 43 15.21 -0.43 17.68
CA ALA A 43 14.65 -1.36 16.71
C ALA A 43 15.49 -1.42 15.44
N ILE A 44 15.92 -0.27 14.89
CA ILE A 44 16.78 -0.23 13.70
C ILE A 44 18.09 -0.97 13.97
N VAL A 45 18.78 -0.69 15.09
CA VAL A 45 20.04 -1.34 15.46
C VAL A 45 19.88 -2.86 15.61
N LEU A 46 18.81 -3.33 16.25
CA LEU A 46 18.56 -4.77 16.45
C LEU A 46 18.16 -5.52 15.17
N LEU A 47 17.49 -4.84 14.26
CA LEU A 47 17.00 -5.45 13.00
C LEU A 47 18.02 -5.33 11.86
N LEU A 48 18.91 -4.32 11.88
CA LEU A 48 19.91 -4.05 10.86
C LEU A 48 20.76 -5.28 10.47
N PRO A 49 21.27 -6.11 11.39
CA PRO A 49 22.08 -7.28 11.04
C PRO A 49 21.33 -8.36 10.27
N LYS A 50 20.01 -8.28 10.18
CA LYS A 50 19.15 -9.22 9.43
C LYS A 50 18.84 -8.77 8.02
N LEU A 51 19.16 -7.53 7.69
CA LEU A 51 19.01 -6.98 6.37
C LEU A 51 20.14 -7.46 5.46
N LYS A 52 19.85 -7.60 4.18
CA LYS A 52 20.83 -7.99 3.16
C LYS A 52 20.59 -7.20 1.88
N GLY A 53 21.62 -7.12 1.04
CA GLY A 53 21.53 -6.50 -0.28
C GLY A 53 21.13 -5.03 -0.22
N MET A 54 20.32 -4.61 -1.17
CA MET A 54 19.92 -3.20 -1.36
C MET A 54 19.21 -2.61 -0.15
N THR A 55 18.37 -3.38 0.54
CA THR A 55 17.65 -2.91 1.74
C THR A 55 18.60 -2.50 2.86
N LEU A 56 19.69 -3.27 3.08
CA LEU A 56 20.71 -2.91 4.07
C LEU A 56 21.40 -1.60 3.70
N TRP A 57 21.85 -1.46 2.46
CA TRP A 57 22.54 -0.26 1.99
C TRP A 57 21.67 0.99 2.06
N LEU A 58 20.39 0.88 1.65
CA LEU A 58 19.43 1.99 1.77
C LEU A 58 19.19 2.38 3.22
N THR A 59 18.95 1.40 4.10
CA THR A 59 18.73 1.67 5.53
C THR A 59 19.93 2.38 6.15
N MET A 60 21.14 1.90 5.90
CA MET A 60 22.36 2.53 6.38
C MET A 60 22.55 3.93 5.81
N SER A 61 22.33 4.11 4.50
CA SER A 61 22.44 5.41 3.83
C SER A 61 21.47 6.42 4.45
N PHE A 62 20.22 6.04 4.67
CA PHE A 62 19.23 6.92 5.30
C PHE A 62 19.61 7.31 6.72
N MET A 63 20.07 6.34 7.52
CA MET A 63 20.48 6.61 8.88
C MET A 63 21.70 7.54 8.94
N VAL A 64 22.73 7.26 8.14
CA VAL A 64 23.97 8.06 8.12
C VAL A 64 23.69 9.46 7.56
N THR A 65 23.04 9.56 6.41
CA THR A 65 22.75 10.85 5.78
C THR A 65 21.83 11.70 6.66
N GLY A 66 20.78 11.08 7.23
CA GLY A 66 19.87 11.76 8.16
C GLY A 66 20.61 12.29 9.40
N ALA A 67 21.48 11.47 10.01
CA ALA A 67 22.28 11.90 11.15
C ALA A 67 23.25 13.05 10.79
N VAL A 68 23.90 12.98 9.63
CA VAL A 68 24.79 14.05 9.14
C VAL A 68 24.00 15.35 8.92
N LEU A 69 22.81 15.28 8.31
CA LEU A 69 21.97 16.45 8.08
C LEU A 69 21.56 17.13 9.40
N LEU A 70 21.06 16.35 10.37
CA LEU A 70 20.68 16.89 11.68
C LEU A 70 21.88 17.48 12.43
N TRP A 71 23.04 16.85 12.34
CA TRP A 71 24.27 17.37 12.94
C TRP A 71 24.72 18.69 12.30
N LEU A 72 24.70 18.79 10.97
CA LEU A 72 25.04 20.01 10.24
C LEU A 72 24.08 21.16 10.56
N GLN A 73 22.79 20.86 10.72
CA GLN A 73 21.77 21.84 11.10
C GLN A 73 21.78 22.17 12.58
N LYS A 74 22.67 21.55 13.39
CA LYS A 74 22.72 21.69 14.84
C LYS A 74 21.36 21.46 15.51
N ALA A 75 20.64 20.47 15.01
CA ALA A 75 19.29 20.17 15.46
C ALA A 75 19.27 19.70 16.92
N ASP A 76 18.31 20.19 17.70
CA ASP A 76 18.10 19.80 19.09
C ASP A 76 17.76 18.31 19.21
N ALA A 77 18.03 17.72 20.38
CA ALA A 77 17.74 16.32 20.67
C ALA A 77 16.27 15.96 20.36
N ARG A 78 15.33 16.86 20.65
CA ARG A 78 13.92 16.69 20.35
C ARG A 78 13.69 16.35 18.86
N ILE A 79 14.31 17.09 17.94
CA ILE A 79 14.16 16.91 16.50
C ILE A 79 14.70 15.55 16.06
N TRP A 80 15.77 15.04 16.67
CA TRP A 80 16.29 13.70 16.39
C TRP A 80 15.27 12.61 16.71
N PHE A 81 14.62 12.70 17.86
CA PHE A 81 13.61 11.72 18.30
C PHE A 81 12.28 11.86 17.54
N GLU A 82 11.85 13.08 17.25
CA GLU A 82 10.67 13.35 16.40
C GLU A 82 10.87 12.78 14.99
N SER A 83 12.03 13.04 14.38
CA SER A 83 12.38 12.51 13.05
C SER A 83 12.35 10.98 13.02
N ALA A 84 12.86 10.32 14.06
CA ALA A 84 12.79 8.86 14.17
C ALA A 84 11.34 8.34 14.26
N GLY A 85 10.43 9.13 14.83
CA GLY A 85 9.02 8.78 15.02
C GLY A 85 8.14 8.90 13.77
N ILE A 86 8.56 9.57 12.71
CA ILE A 86 7.69 9.94 11.56
C ILE A 86 6.94 8.76 10.97
N ASN A 87 7.62 7.66 10.63
CA ASN A 87 6.99 6.52 9.98
C ASN A 87 6.51 5.42 10.97
N VAL A 88 6.48 5.69 12.26
CA VAL A 88 5.92 4.75 13.26
C VAL A 88 4.43 4.49 12.99
N THR A 89 3.73 5.47 12.44
CA THR A 89 2.36 5.35 11.92
C THR A 89 2.19 4.11 11.04
N ILE A 90 3.12 3.88 10.10
CA ILE A 90 3.09 2.75 9.16
C ILE A 90 3.36 1.43 9.88
N VAL A 91 4.30 1.43 10.83
CA VAL A 91 4.61 0.23 11.64
C VAL A 91 3.39 -0.18 12.46
N THR A 92 2.70 0.80 13.06
CA THR A 92 1.46 0.58 13.80
C THR A 92 0.37 0.01 12.89
N LEU A 93 0.23 0.54 11.68
CA LEU A 93 -0.71 0.01 10.70
C LEU A 93 -0.42 -1.46 10.33
N PHE A 94 0.84 -1.85 10.17
CA PHE A 94 1.22 -3.25 9.88
C PHE A 94 0.86 -4.23 10.99
N LEU A 95 0.76 -3.75 12.22
CA LEU A 95 0.30 -4.58 13.35
C LEU A 95 -1.20 -4.86 13.30
N PHE A 96 -2.01 -3.90 12.91
CA PHE A 96 -3.46 -3.98 13.08
C PHE A 96 -4.22 -4.18 11.77
N ALA A 97 -3.91 -3.45 10.71
CA ALA A 97 -4.67 -3.48 9.46
C ALA A 97 -4.83 -4.90 8.85
N PRO A 98 -3.84 -5.81 8.89
CA PRO A 98 -4.01 -7.16 8.35
C PRO A 98 -5.09 -7.99 9.02
N LEU A 99 -5.55 -7.61 10.22
CA LEU A 99 -6.64 -8.30 10.92
C LEU A 99 -7.96 -8.22 10.15
N PHE A 100 -8.21 -7.15 9.39
CA PHE A 100 -9.37 -7.06 8.49
C PHE A 100 -9.40 -8.18 7.45
N GLY A 101 -8.27 -8.75 7.10
CA GLY A 101 -8.18 -9.85 6.15
C GLY A 101 -8.60 -11.21 6.71
N ILE A 102 -8.79 -11.36 8.01
CA ILE A 102 -9.11 -12.65 8.62
C ILE A 102 -10.49 -13.16 8.16
N PRO A 103 -11.60 -12.38 8.30
CA PRO A 103 -12.91 -12.84 7.84
C PRO A 103 -13.02 -13.05 6.33
N VAL A 104 -12.22 -12.34 5.54
CA VAL A 104 -12.21 -12.49 4.07
C VAL A 104 -11.78 -13.90 3.65
N ARG A 105 -11.00 -14.57 4.48
CA ARG A 105 -10.50 -15.95 4.26
C ARG A 105 -11.41 -17.04 4.81
N LEU A 106 -12.61 -16.71 5.25
CA LEU A 106 -13.58 -17.72 5.68
C LEU A 106 -13.83 -18.75 4.57
N PRO A 107 -13.77 -20.06 4.86
CA PRO A 107 -13.89 -21.10 3.83
C PRO A 107 -15.12 -20.95 2.94
N ALA A 108 -16.25 -20.60 3.55
CA ALA A 108 -17.50 -20.37 2.82
C ALA A 108 -17.39 -19.24 1.79
N TYR A 109 -16.65 -18.17 2.08
CA TYR A 109 -16.45 -17.05 1.15
C TYR A 109 -15.49 -17.43 0.02
N VAL A 110 -14.39 -18.12 0.35
CA VAL A 110 -13.42 -18.57 -0.65
C VAL A 110 -14.04 -19.54 -1.63
N GLU A 111 -14.83 -20.52 -1.14
CA GLU A 111 -15.51 -21.50 -1.98
C GLU A 111 -16.59 -20.86 -2.88
N ALA A 112 -17.38 -19.93 -2.32
CA ALA A 112 -18.38 -19.20 -3.10
C ALA A 112 -17.75 -18.32 -4.19
N LEU A 113 -16.63 -17.63 -3.88
CA LEU A 113 -15.85 -16.87 -4.87
C LEU A 113 -15.31 -17.78 -5.98
N LYS A 114 -14.76 -18.94 -5.62
CA LYS A 114 -14.27 -19.91 -6.59
C LYS A 114 -15.37 -20.34 -7.56
N LYS A 115 -16.55 -20.70 -7.02
CA LYS A 115 -17.71 -21.06 -7.84
C LYS A 115 -18.18 -19.89 -8.70
N PHE A 116 -18.24 -18.69 -8.15
CA PHE A 116 -18.60 -17.48 -8.89
C PHE A 116 -17.65 -17.23 -10.06
N TYR A 117 -16.35 -17.36 -9.83
CA TYR A 117 -15.31 -17.17 -10.82
C TYR A 117 -15.41 -18.19 -11.97
N GLU A 118 -15.55 -19.47 -11.62
CA GLU A 118 -15.65 -20.57 -12.59
C GLU A 118 -16.89 -20.49 -13.50
N VAL A 119 -17.99 -19.96 -12.97
CA VAL A 119 -19.29 -19.98 -13.67
C VAL A 119 -19.55 -18.68 -14.45
N ASN A 120 -19.17 -17.53 -13.90
CA ASN A 120 -19.60 -16.24 -14.45
C ASN A 120 -18.56 -15.56 -15.35
N LEU A 121 -17.25 -15.80 -15.11
CA LEU A 121 -16.20 -15.15 -15.89
C LEU A 121 -15.79 -15.99 -17.10
N ARG A 122 -16.59 -15.93 -18.16
CA ARG A 122 -16.44 -16.79 -19.36
C ARG A 122 -15.80 -16.08 -20.55
N SER A 123 -15.85 -14.76 -20.63
CA SER A 123 -15.19 -14.00 -21.69
C SER A 123 -13.79 -13.56 -21.27
N LYS A 124 -12.89 -13.36 -22.24
CA LYS A 124 -11.51 -12.92 -22.03
C LYS A 124 -11.44 -11.61 -21.23
N SER A 125 -12.21 -10.62 -21.64
CA SER A 125 -12.29 -9.32 -20.95
C SER A 125 -12.92 -9.43 -19.56
N ALA A 126 -13.96 -10.25 -19.38
CA ALA A 126 -14.56 -10.47 -18.06
C ALA A 126 -13.58 -11.19 -17.11
N LEU A 127 -12.82 -12.16 -17.62
CA LEU A 127 -11.80 -12.87 -16.85
C LEU A 127 -10.67 -11.91 -16.45
N PHE A 128 -10.18 -11.07 -17.36
CA PHE A 128 -9.12 -10.09 -17.10
C PHE A 128 -9.59 -9.02 -16.11
N LEU A 129 -10.68 -8.31 -16.43
CA LEU A 129 -11.21 -7.24 -15.57
C LEU A 129 -11.76 -7.77 -14.24
N GLY A 130 -12.41 -8.94 -14.27
CA GLY A 130 -12.88 -9.59 -13.05
C GLY A 130 -11.74 -9.97 -12.11
N THR A 131 -10.61 -10.46 -12.66
CA THR A 131 -9.39 -10.73 -11.89
C THR A 131 -8.82 -9.45 -11.29
N GLN A 132 -8.73 -8.39 -12.09
CA GLN A 132 -8.22 -7.10 -11.62
C GLN A 132 -9.12 -6.51 -10.52
N LEU A 133 -10.42 -6.48 -10.74
CA LEU A 133 -11.39 -5.95 -9.77
C LEU A 133 -11.42 -6.78 -8.48
N LEU A 134 -11.43 -8.11 -8.59
CA LEU A 134 -11.39 -8.99 -7.42
C LEU A 134 -10.10 -8.79 -6.62
N THR A 135 -8.96 -8.68 -7.31
CA THR A 135 -7.67 -8.41 -6.66
C THR A 135 -7.68 -7.03 -5.98
N GLN A 136 -8.28 -6.03 -6.61
CA GLN A 136 -8.42 -4.70 -6.04
C GLN A 136 -9.28 -4.73 -4.77
N LEU A 137 -10.45 -5.37 -4.81
CA LEU A 137 -11.33 -5.48 -3.65
C LEU A 137 -10.69 -6.28 -2.52
N MET A 138 -10.09 -7.43 -2.82
CA MET A 138 -9.38 -8.23 -1.83
C MET A 138 -8.14 -7.53 -1.29
N GLY A 139 -7.40 -6.83 -2.16
CA GLY A 139 -6.20 -6.09 -1.83
C GLY A 139 -6.43 -5.03 -0.76
N VAL A 140 -7.58 -4.36 -0.80
CA VAL A 140 -7.96 -3.35 0.22
C VAL A 140 -7.85 -3.91 1.64
N PHE A 141 -8.22 -5.17 1.86
CA PHE A 141 -8.30 -5.78 3.19
C PHE A 141 -7.15 -6.74 3.52
N ILE A 142 -6.67 -7.49 2.52
CA ILE A 142 -5.64 -8.53 2.74
C ILE A 142 -4.26 -8.07 2.28
N ASN A 143 -4.17 -6.88 1.67
CA ASN A 143 -2.92 -6.35 1.12
C ASN A 143 -2.28 -7.34 0.12
N VAL A 144 -0.96 -7.54 0.13
CA VAL A 144 -0.23 -8.47 -0.75
C VAL A 144 -0.77 -9.89 -0.68
N GLY A 145 -1.39 -10.29 0.44
CA GLY A 145 -2.06 -11.59 0.58
C GLY A 145 -3.22 -11.84 -0.38
N SER A 146 -3.75 -10.80 -1.05
CA SER A 146 -4.76 -10.95 -2.12
C SER A 146 -4.22 -11.68 -3.34
N ILE A 147 -2.94 -11.52 -3.64
CA ILE A 147 -2.31 -12.13 -4.81
C ILE A 147 -2.41 -13.66 -4.80
N PRO A 148 -1.90 -14.40 -3.80
CA PRO A 148 -2.02 -15.85 -3.81
C PRO A 148 -3.47 -16.34 -3.72
N VAL A 149 -4.35 -15.61 -3.03
CA VAL A 149 -5.77 -15.97 -2.93
C VAL A 149 -6.43 -15.88 -4.31
N VAL A 150 -6.34 -14.75 -4.98
CA VAL A 150 -6.95 -14.57 -6.31
C VAL A 150 -6.23 -15.43 -7.36
N TYR A 151 -4.91 -15.58 -7.27
CA TYR A 151 -4.16 -16.49 -8.13
C TYR A 151 -4.73 -17.91 -8.09
N GLN A 152 -4.97 -18.47 -6.91
CA GLN A 152 -5.54 -19.80 -6.76
C GLN A 152 -6.96 -19.92 -7.36
N LEU A 153 -7.74 -18.84 -7.31
CA LEU A 153 -9.09 -18.81 -7.92
C LEU A 153 -9.01 -18.81 -9.46
N VAL A 154 -8.06 -18.06 -10.02
CA VAL A 154 -7.91 -17.82 -11.46
C VAL A 154 -7.25 -18.99 -12.19
N TYR A 155 -6.22 -19.58 -11.57
CA TYR A 155 -5.39 -20.60 -12.20
C TYR A 155 -5.87 -22.04 -11.93
N VAL A 156 -7.09 -22.22 -11.41
CA VAL A 156 -7.72 -23.56 -11.26
C VAL A 156 -7.85 -24.26 -12.61
N LYS A 157 -8.10 -23.50 -13.69
CA LYS A 157 -8.08 -24.01 -15.06
C LYS A 157 -6.97 -23.31 -15.82
N PRO A 158 -5.90 -24.04 -16.19
CA PRO A 158 -4.83 -23.45 -16.95
C PRO A 158 -5.33 -22.82 -18.25
N GLN A 159 -5.01 -21.56 -18.45
CA GLN A 159 -5.26 -20.80 -19.68
C GLN A 159 -3.90 -20.30 -20.20
N PRO A 160 -3.10 -21.16 -20.87
CA PRO A 160 -1.69 -20.85 -21.17
C PRO A 160 -1.51 -19.50 -21.87
N GLY A 161 -2.41 -19.15 -22.80
CA GLY A 161 -2.37 -17.88 -23.52
C GLY A 161 -2.66 -16.65 -22.65
N MET A 162 -3.36 -16.80 -21.51
CA MET A 162 -3.74 -15.71 -20.64
C MET A 162 -2.85 -15.55 -19.39
N ASN A 163 -1.90 -16.45 -19.16
CA ASN A 163 -1.15 -16.45 -17.89
C ASN A 163 -0.49 -15.10 -17.56
N LEU A 164 0.13 -14.45 -18.55
CA LEU A 164 0.78 -13.17 -18.34
C LEU A 164 -0.22 -12.02 -18.17
N LEU A 165 -1.32 -12.03 -18.95
CA LEU A 165 -2.40 -11.04 -18.83
C LEU A 165 -3.09 -11.13 -17.47
N LEU A 166 -3.30 -12.36 -16.96
CA LEU A 166 -3.85 -12.56 -15.61
C LEU A 166 -2.87 -12.09 -14.52
N ALA A 167 -1.57 -12.27 -14.73
CA ALA A 167 -0.56 -11.70 -13.85
C ALA A 167 -0.57 -10.15 -13.87
N ASN A 168 -0.74 -9.55 -15.06
CA ASN A 168 -0.93 -8.10 -15.17
C ASN A 168 -2.19 -7.64 -14.44
N ALA A 169 -3.31 -8.37 -14.60
CA ALA A 169 -4.55 -8.07 -13.90
C ALA A 169 -4.42 -8.16 -12.38
N LEU A 170 -3.72 -9.18 -11.84
CA LEU A 170 -3.40 -9.30 -10.42
C LEU A 170 -2.57 -8.12 -9.94
N ASN A 171 -1.52 -7.79 -10.65
CA ASN A 171 -0.58 -6.71 -10.30
C ASN A 171 -1.26 -5.33 -10.31
N ARG A 172 -1.98 -5.02 -11.40
CA ARG A 172 -2.72 -3.76 -11.55
C ARG A 172 -3.93 -3.66 -10.61
N GLY A 173 -4.56 -4.80 -10.30
CA GLY A 173 -5.62 -4.88 -9.28
C GLY A 173 -5.09 -4.50 -7.89
N PHE A 174 -3.92 -5.02 -7.52
CA PHE A 174 -3.26 -4.63 -6.28
C PHE A 174 -2.88 -3.14 -6.28
N ALA A 175 -2.31 -2.63 -7.37
CA ALA A 175 -2.02 -1.20 -7.52
C ALA A 175 -3.29 -0.34 -7.40
N GLY A 176 -4.42 -0.80 -7.95
CA GLY A 176 -5.72 -0.16 -7.78
C GLY A 176 -6.20 -0.14 -6.32
N ALA A 177 -5.90 -1.17 -5.53
CA ALA A 177 -6.23 -1.19 -4.11
C ALA A 177 -5.45 -0.12 -3.31
N ILE A 178 -4.19 0.15 -3.67
CA ILE A 178 -3.37 1.20 -3.05
C ILE A 178 -4.05 2.57 -3.17
N LEU A 179 -4.74 2.82 -4.29
CA LEU A 179 -5.34 4.12 -4.57
C LEU A 179 -6.36 4.56 -3.51
N TRP A 180 -7.22 3.68 -3.02
CA TRP A 180 -8.36 4.10 -2.21
C TRP A 180 -8.49 3.40 -0.85
N SER A 181 -7.71 2.36 -0.58
CA SER A 181 -7.78 1.66 0.69
C SER A 181 -7.22 2.50 1.85
N PRO A 182 -7.99 2.73 2.92
CA PRO A 182 -7.48 3.40 4.11
C PRO A 182 -6.44 2.54 4.86
N TYR A 183 -6.43 1.24 4.61
CA TYR A 183 -5.57 0.27 5.29
C TYR A 183 -4.18 0.14 4.67
N PHE A 184 -3.91 0.85 3.57
CA PHE A 184 -2.58 0.86 2.96
C PHE A 184 -1.67 1.92 3.57
N ALA A 185 -0.40 1.54 3.77
CA ALA A 185 0.64 2.45 4.26
C ALA A 185 0.75 3.74 3.44
N ALA A 186 0.57 3.65 2.12
CA ALA A 186 0.60 4.80 1.22
C ALA A 186 -0.47 5.85 1.59
N MET A 187 -1.72 5.41 1.71
CA MET A 187 -2.84 6.29 2.05
C MET A 187 -2.63 6.95 3.42
N THR A 188 -2.33 6.15 4.43
CA THR A 188 -2.12 6.64 5.79
C THR A 188 -0.94 7.60 5.88
N LEU A 189 0.17 7.31 5.19
CA LEU A 189 1.34 8.19 5.17
C LEU A 189 0.97 9.55 4.58
N VAL A 190 0.38 9.56 3.39
CA VAL A 190 0.08 10.80 2.67
C VAL A 190 -0.97 11.63 3.39
N THR A 191 -2.07 11.01 3.83
CA THR A 191 -3.13 11.74 4.55
C THR A 191 -2.67 12.28 5.90
N SER A 192 -1.85 11.53 6.65
CA SER A 192 -1.28 11.99 7.91
C SER A 192 -0.27 13.13 7.72
N ALA A 193 0.60 13.03 6.71
CA ALA A 193 1.61 14.06 6.44
C ALA A 193 0.98 15.38 5.98
N LEU A 194 -0.12 15.31 5.21
CA LEU A 194 -0.81 16.50 4.70
C LEU A 194 -1.98 16.98 5.59
N GLY A 195 -2.23 16.32 6.73
CA GLY A 195 -3.32 16.66 7.65
C GLY A 195 -4.71 16.51 7.04
N LEU A 196 -4.90 15.59 6.10
CA LEU A 196 -6.15 15.40 5.38
C LEU A 196 -6.97 14.24 5.96
N PRO A 197 -8.30 14.39 6.12
CA PRO A 197 -9.16 13.25 6.38
C PRO A 197 -9.24 12.35 5.13
N TRP A 198 -9.27 11.03 5.34
CA TRP A 198 -9.36 10.08 4.23
C TRP A 198 -10.61 10.30 3.37
N SER A 199 -11.73 10.65 4.01
CA SER A 199 -13.00 10.93 3.34
C SER A 199 -12.93 12.05 2.30
N SER A 200 -12.02 13.02 2.46
CA SER A 200 -11.83 14.11 1.51
C SER A 200 -11.07 13.68 0.25
N VAL A 201 -10.18 12.70 0.36
CA VAL A 201 -9.35 12.18 -0.73
C VAL A 201 -10.04 11.04 -1.47
N LEU A 202 -10.87 10.26 -0.77
CA LEU A 202 -11.54 9.05 -1.27
C LEU A 202 -12.28 9.23 -2.61
N PRO A 203 -13.11 10.27 -2.85
CA PRO A 203 -13.83 10.41 -4.12
C PRO A 203 -12.90 10.50 -5.33
N TYR A 204 -11.82 11.27 -5.20
CA TYR A 204 -10.82 11.43 -6.25
C TYR A 204 -10.06 10.13 -6.50
N MET A 205 -9.72 9.42 -5.44
CA MET A 205 -8.97 8.17 -5.56
C MET A 205 -9.82 7.02 -6.11
N LEU A 206 -11.13 6.99 -5.83
CA LEU A 206 -12.06 6.05 -6.48
C LEU A 206 -12.18 6.33 -7.98
N GLY A 207 -12.26 7.60 -8.38
CA GLY A 207 -12.25 7.99 -9.79
C GLY A 207 -10.97 7.53 -10.50
N LEU A 208 -9.81 7.70 -9.86
CA LEU A 208 -8.52 7.25 -10.38
C LEU A 208 -8.43 5.71 -10.44
N ALA A 209 -9.02 5.00 -9.47
CA ALA A 209 -9.10 3.54 -9.48
C ALA A 209 -9.95 3.01 -10.64
N ILE A 210 -11.06 3.68 -10.96
CA ILE A 210 -11.90 3.36 -12.14
C ILE A 210 -11.11 3.64 -13.43
N LEU A 211 -10.43 4.79 -13.50
CA LEU A 211 -9.54 5.11 -14.62
C LEU A 211 -8.46 4.04 -14.82
N SER A 212 -7.87 3.53 -13.74
CA SER A 212 -6.88 2.45 -13.79
C SER A 212 -7.44 1.16 -14.40
N LEU A 213 -8.68 0.78 -14.09
CA LEU A 213 -9.35 -0.37 -14.73
C LEU A 213 -9.53 -0.17 -16.23
N PHE A 214 -9.97 1.03 -16.63
CA PHE A 214 -10.17 1.38 -18.02
C PHE A 214 -8.85 1.39 -18.80
N VAL A 215 -7.82 2.05 -18.29
CA VAL A 215 -6.49 2.10 -18.92
C VAL A 215 -5.87 0.70 -19.01
N SER A 216 -6.04 -0.11 -17.98
CA SER A 216 -5.55 -1.50 -17.98
C SER A 216 -6.17 -2.31 -19.11
N TRP A 217 -7.49 -2.24 -19.27
CA TRP A 217 -8.21 -2.90 -20.35
C TRP A 217 -7.79 -2.38 -21.72
N LEU A 218 -7.68 -1.05 -21.87
CA LEU A 218 -7.30 -0.42 -23.12
C LEU A 218 -5.91 -0.86 -23.60
N VAL A 219 -4.95 -0.91 -22.67
CA VAL A 219 -3.56 -1.27 -22.97
C VAL A 219 -3.44 -2.71 -23.47
N ASP A 220 -4.18 -3.64 -22.85
CA ASP A 220 -4.09 -5.07 -23.18
C ASP A 220 -5.23 -5.54 -24.12
N SER A 221 -6.10 -4.62 -24.59
CA SER A 221 -7.27 -4.95 -25.44
C SER A 221 -6.90 -5.71 -26.71
N ARG A 222 -5.78 -5.33 -27.38
CA ARG A 222 -5.31 -6.00 -28.60
C ARG A 222 -4.86 -7.43 -28.30
N GLU A 223 -4.13 -7.66 -27.24
CA GLU A 223 -3.68 -9.00 -26.84
C GLU A 223 -4.86 -9.89 -26.44
N LEU A 224 -5.85 -9.31 -25.73
CA LEU A 224 -7.09 -10.01 -25.38
C LEU A 224 -7.88 -10.48 -26.62
N LEU A 225 -7.83 -9.76 -27.75
CA LEU A 225 -8.51 -10.17 -28.98
C LEU A 225 -7.87 -11.40 -29.64
N HIS A 226 -6.54 -11.53 -29.56
CA HIS A 226 -5.78 -12.56 -30.28
C HIS A 226 -5.63 -13.89 -29.50
N ILE A 227 -6.07 -13.98 -28.26
CA ILE A 227 -5.99 -15.20 -27.45
C ILE A 227 -7.25 -16.02 -27.63
N ASP A 228 -7.13 -17.32 -27.85
CA ASP A 228 -8.25 -18.24 -27.80
C ASP A 228 -8.37 -18.85 -26.40
N LEU A 229 -9.55 -18.71 -25.79
CA LEU A 229 -9.85 -19.43 -24.56
C LEU A 229 -10.15 -20.89 -24.88
N ALA A 230 -9.65 -21.81 -24.06
CA ALA A 230 -10.09 -23.20 -24.12
C ALA A 230 -11.60 -23.25 -23.97
N GLU A 231 -12.26 -23.97 -24.87
CA GLU A 231 -13.72 -24.09 -24.86
C GLU A 231 -14.23 -24.58 -23.49
N PRO A 232 -15.28 -23.95 -22.94
CA PRO A 232 -15.86 -24.44 -21.70
C PRO A 232 -16.38 -25.87 -21.92
N SER A 233 -16.02 -26.80 -21.04
CA SER A 233 -16.55 -28.16 -21.02
C SER A 233 -18.06 -28.13 -21.13
N GLN A 234 -18.65 -29.08 -21.88
CA GLN A 234 -20.12 -29.18 -22.05
C GLN A 234 -20.87 -29.23 -20.70
N ALA A 235 -20.24 -29.78 -19.64
CA ALA A 235 -20.79 -29.76 -18.29
C ALA A 235 -20.86 -28.33 -17.68
N ALA A 236 -20.04 -27.40 -18.14
CA ALA A 236 -20.05 -26.00 -17.66
C ALA A 236 -21.17 -25.18 -18.37
N LYS A 237 -21.62 -25.57 -19.53
CA LYS A 237 -22.73 -24.89 -20.25
C LYS A 237 -24.07 -25.00 -19.52
N LYS A 238 -24.28 -26.01 -18.65
CA LYS A 238 -25.53 -26.28 -17.92
C LYS A 238 -25.56 -25.73 -16.46
N LYS A 239 -24.48 -25.13 -15.96
CA LYS A 239 -24.45 -24.59 -14.58
C LYS A 239 -25.19 -23.25 -14.52
N GLU A 240 -26.16 -23.15 -13.61
CA GLU A 240 -26.81 -21.88 -13.22
C GLU A 240 -25.76 -20.82 -12.81
N ARG A 241 -26.08 -19.56 -13.08
CA ARG A 241 -25.22 -18.43 -12.67
C ARG A 241 -24.94 -18.51 -11.17
N ALA A 242 -23.68 -18.49 -10.78
CA ALA A 242 -23.30 -18.42 -9.39
C ALA A 242 -23.42 -16.97 -8.88
N VAL A 243 -23.97 -16.82 -7.69
CA VAL A 243 -24.14 -15.51 -7.05
C VAL A 243 -22.87 -15.17 -6.29
N PHE A 244 -22.47 -13.90 -6.32
CA PHE A 244 -21.36 -13.39 -5.49
C PHE A 244 -21.69 -13.61 -4.00
N PRO A 245 -20.73 -13.99 -3.14
CA PRO A 245 -20.99 -14.22 -1.71
C PRO A 245 -21.41 -12.91 -1.02
N PHE A 246 -22.72 -12.71 -0.87
CA PHE A 246 -23.29 -11.49 -0.27
C PHE A 246 -22.68 -11.17 1.11
N GLY A 247 -22.45 -12.18 1.95
CA GLY A 247 -21.85 -11.98 3.26
C GLY A 247 -20.47 -11.33 3.20
N LEU A 248 -19.65 -11.69 2.20
CA LEU A 248 -18.37 -11.04 1.96
C LEU A 248 -18.57 -9.59 1.49
N GLY A 249 -19.49 -9.36 0.54
CA GLY A 249 -19.80 -8.01 0.08
C GLY A 249 -20.26 -7.09 1.21
N ILE A 250 -21.15 -7.57 2.07
CA ILE A 250 -21.61 -6.82 3.26
C ILE A 250 -20.43 -6.55 4.20
N TYR A 251 -19.57 -7.54 4.47
CA TYR A 251 -18.38 -7.35 5.30
C TYR A 251 -17.49 -6.23 4.77
N LEU A 252 -17.18 -6.25 3.48
CA LEU A 252 -16.29 -5.26 2.85
C LEU A 252 -16.89 -3.85 2.88
N ILE A 253 -18.17 -3.71 2.51
CA ILE A 253 -18.87 -2.42 2.50
C ILE A 253 -19.02 -1.87 3.93
N ALA A 254 -19.45 -2.70 4.87
CA ALA A 254 -19.62 -2.29 6.25
C ALA A 254 -18.29 -1.87 6.90
N ALA A 255 -17.16 -2.51 6.59
CA ALA A 255 -15.85 -2.09 7.06
C ALA A 255 -15.51 -0.64 6.62
N ILE A 256 -15.82 -0.29 5.36
CA ILE A 256 -15.62 1.07 4.85
C ILE A 256 -16.55 2.06 5.56
N ILE A 257 -17.84 1.71 5.71
CA ILE A 257 -18.83 2.56 6.40
C ILE A 257 -18.41 2.79 7.86
N VAL A 258 -17.95 1.76 8.55
CA VAL A 258 -17.47 1.88 9.94
C VAL A 258 -16.33 2.90 10.04
N ILE A 259 -15.33 2.84 9.16
CA ILE A 259 -14.23 3.80 9.17
C ILE A 259 -14.72 5.22 8.87
N LEU A 260 -15.58 5.42 7.87
CA LEU A 260 -16.14 6.72 7.53
C LEU A 260 -16.99 7.30 8.68
N ALA A 261 -17.75 6.43 9.35
CA ALA A 261 -18.54 6.84 10.52
C ALA A 261 -17.64 7.22 11.71
N MET A 262 -16.59 6.42 11.97
CA MET A 262 -15.62 6.72 13.02
C MET A 262 -14.87 8.03 12.75
N GLU A 263 -14.46 8.29 11.52
CA GLU A 263 -13.77 9.52 11.12
C GLU A 263 -14.64 10.78 11.36
N ARG A 264 -15.97 10.65 11.25
CA ARG A 264 -16.92 11.76 11.49
C ARG A 264 -17.24 12.00 12.95
N VAL A 265 -17.18 10.97 13.78
CA VAL A 265 -17.67 11.03 15.17
C VAL A 265 -16.52 11.12 16.17
N ILE A 266 -15.35 10.58 15.83
CA ILE A 266 -14.23 10.44 16.74
C ILE A 266 -13.07 11.30 16.23
N ASP A 267 -12.70 12.30 16.99
CA ASP A 267 -11.57 13.18 16.69
C ASP A 267 -10.24 12.50 17.09
N LEU A 268 -9.85 11.50 16.32
CA LEU A 268 -8.58 10.79 16.46
C LEU A 268 -7.88 10.66 15.10
N PRO A 269 -6.54 10.58 15.09
CA PRO A 269 -5.79 10.30 13.87
C PRO A 269 -6.29 9.02 13.17
N MET A 270 -6.36 9.04 11.85
CA MET A 270 -6.87 7.94 11.02
C MET A 270 -6.28 6.58 11.38
N VAL A 271 -5.00 6.52 11.70
CA VAL A 271 -4.33 5.27 12.12
C VAL A 271 -4.95 4.68 13.37
N LEU A 272 -5.30 5.51 14.37
CA LEU A 272 -5.96 5.01 15.60
C LEU A 272 -7.36 4.48 15.30
N LEU A 273 -8.10 5.14 14.42
CA LEU A 273 -9.42 4.68 13.98
C LEU A 273 -9.31 3.30 13.30
N ILE A 274 -8.32 3.14 12.42
CA ILE A 274 -8.03 1.86 11.77
C ILE A 274 -7.64 0.79 12.80
N CYS A 275 -6.79 1.10 13.76
CA CYS A 275 -6.39 0.16 14.82
C CYS A 275 -7.60 -0.32 15.65
N LEU A 276 -8.45 0.62 16.07
CA LEU A 276 -9.67 0.31 16.84
C LEU A 276 -10.63 -0.55 16.03
N ALA A 277 -10.89 -0.17 14.77
CA ALA A 277 -11.75 -0.93 13.89
C ALA A 277 -11.16 -2.32 13.55
N ALA A 278 -9.85 -2.43 13.35
CA ALA A 278 -9.16 -3.69 13.04
C ALA A 278 -9.21 -4.68 14.21
N LEU A 279 -9.17 -4.20 15.44
CA LEU A 279 -9.29 -5.04 16.64
C LEU A 279 -10.73 -5.49 16.89
N SER A 280 -11.70 -4.60 16.67
CA SER A 280 -13.10 -4.85 17.04
C SER A 280 -13.91 -5.48 15.91
N TYR A 281 -13.91 -4.91 14.72
CA TYR A 281 -14.83 -5.28 13.65
C TYR A 281 -14.62 -6.71 13.11
N PRO A 282 -13.40 -7.19 12.77
CA PRO A 282 -13.19 -8.57 12.35
C PRO A 282 -13.50 -9.60 13.42
N LEU A 283 -13.20 -9.27 14.68
CA LEU A 283 -13.54 -10.10 15.83
C LEU A 283 -15.06 -10.30 15.98
N LEU A 284 -15.81 -9.17 15.97
CA LEU A 284 -17.26 -9.18 16.04
C LEU A 284 -17.89 -9.93 14.87
N TRP A 285 -17.35 -9.74 13.63
CA TRP A 285 -17.84 -10.44 12.48
C TRP A 285 -17.67 -11.96 12.60
N CYS A 286 -16.48 -12.43 12.98
CA CYS A 286 -16.24 -13.85 13.19
C CYS A 286 -17.08 -14.42 14.37
N PHE A 287 -17.30 -13.63 15.42
CA PHE A 287 -18.17 -14.02 16.52
C PHE A 287 -19.63 -14.23 16.06
N VAL A 288 -20.19 -13.26 15.32
CA VAL A 288 -21.57 -13.34 14.78
C VAL A 288 -21.72 -14.50 13.80
N LYS A 289 -20.66 -14.85 13.06
CA LYS A 289 -20.64 -15.98 12.12
C LYS A 289 -20.39 -17.35 12.79
N GLY A 290 -20.05 -17.38 14.08
CA GLY A 290 -19.67 -18.63 14.77
C GLY A 290 -18.27 -19.14 14.39
N GLU A 291 -17.42 -18.31 13.77
CA GLU A 291 -16.14 -18.69 13.19
C GLU A 291 -14.94 -18.17 13.99
N MET A 292 -15.05 -18.25 15.33
CA MET A 292 -14.00 -17.74 16.22
C MET A 292 -12.69 -18.53 16.13
N THR A 293 -12.73 -19.78 15.68
CA THR A 293 -11.53 -20.58 15.43
C THR A 293 -10.69 -19.96 14.33
N VAL A 294 -11.32 -19.55 13.21
CA VAL A 294 -10.65 -18.87 12.08
C VAL A 294 -10.02 -17.57 12.54
N TYR A 295 -10.72 -16.80 13.41
CA TYR A 295 -10.15 -15.57 13.96
C TYR A 295 -8.90 -15.83 14.82
N LYS A 296 -8.96 -16.78 15.74
CA LYS A 296 -7.83 -17.13 16.62
C LYS A 296 -6.62 -17.63 15.83
N GLU A 297 -6.83 -18.50 14.86
CA GLU A 297 -5.76 -19.00 13.98
C GLU A 297 -5.18 -17.88 13.10
N GLY A 298 -6.03 -17.06 12.49
CA GLY A 298 -5.62 -15.92 11.69
C GLY A 298 -4.81 -14.90 12.50
N PHE A 299 -5.23 -14.57 13.71
CA PHE A 299 -4.51 -13.68 14.62
C PHE A 299 -3.16 -14.28 15.01
N LYS A 300 -3.13 -15.56 15.43
CA LYS A 300 -1.88 -16.27 15.75
C LYS A 300 -0.93 -16.26 14.55
N ASN A 301 -1.40 -16.59 13.36
CA ASN A 301 -0.60 -16.57 12.14
C ASN A 301 -0.05 -15.17 11.83
N HIS A 302 -0.87 -14.12 12.03
CA HIS A 302 -0.42 -12.75 11.84
C HIS A 302 0.76 -12.41 12.76
N VAL A 303 0.64 -12.68 14.06
CA VAL A 303 1.67 -12.37 15.06
C VAL A 303 2.94 -13.22 14.89
N THR A 304 2.79 -14.50 14.51
CA THR A 304 3.93 -15.45 14.52
C THR A 304 4.59 -15.61 13.15
N VAL A 305 3.89 -15.35 12.06
CA VAL A 305 4.39 -15.55 10.68
C VAL A 305 4.43 -14.25 9.91
N THR A 306 3.29 -13.55 9.77
CA THR A 306 3.19 -12.37 8.91
C THR A 306 4.05 -11.22 9.42
N LEU A 307 3.91 -10.86 10.69
CA LEU A 307 4.65 -9.74 11.27
C LEU A 307 6.18 -9.95 11.24
N PRO A 308 6.73 -11.12 11.60
CA PRO A 308 8.17 -11.38 11.43
C PRO A 308 8.66 -11.32 9.98
N ALA A 309 7.80 -11.62 9.01
CA ALA A 309 8.15 -11.51 7.59
C ALA A 309 8.33 -10.06 7.15
N LEU A 310 7.63 -9.11 7.76
CA LEU A 310 7.67 -7.67 7.43
C LEU A 310 8.85 -6.91 8.07
N ARG A 311 9.77 -7.59 8.76
CA ARG A 311 10.86 -6.91 9.48
C ARG A 311 11.76 -6.06 8.60
N LYS A 312 11.98 -6.47 7.34
CA LYS A 312 12.80 -5.73 6.38
C LYS A 312 12.13 -4.41 5.99
N GLU A 313 10.85 -4.48 5.69
CA GLU A 313 10.01 -3.34 5.36
C GLU A 313 9.89 -2.39 6.54
N ILE A 314 9.63 -2.91 7.73
CA ILE A 314 9.55 -2.11 8.97
C ILE A 314 10.85 -1.33 9.19
N THR A 315 12.01 -2.01 9.10
CA THR A 315 13.29 -1.35 9.34
C THR A 315 13.59 -0.27 8.30
N LEU A 316 13.33 -0.56 7.02
CA LEU A 316 13.51 0.40 5.93
C LEU A 316 12.60 1.62 6.12
N PHE A 317 11.35 1.40 6.51
CA PHE A 317 10.37 2.47 6.67
C PHE A 317 10.69 3.37 7.86
N LEU A 318 11.14 2.81 8.98
CA LEU A 318 11.62 3.59 10.12
C LEU A 318 12.82 4.45 9.73
N ALA A 319 13.80 3.88 9.03
CA ALA A 319 14.97 4.63 8.57
C ALA A 319 14.61 5.71 7.53
N ALA A 320 13.67 5.42 6.61
CA ALA A 320 13.17 6.40 5.65
C ALA A 320 12.43 7.54 6.35
N GLY A 321 11.68 7.25 7.41
CA GLY A 321 11.03 8.27 8.25
C GLY A 321 12.05 9.19 8.93
N PHE A 322 13.08 8.62 9.54
CA PHE A 322 14.19 9.39 10.15
C PHE A 322 14.87 10.29 9.12
N PHE A 323 15.17 9.75 7.93
CA PHE A 323 15.79 10.53 6.85
C PHE A 323 14.86 11.66 6.36
N SER A 324 13.56 11.37 6.18
CA SER A 324 12.58 12.39 5.78
C SER A 324 12.49 13.54 6.79
N GLY A 325 12.42 13.22 8.09
CA GLY A 325 12.41 14.24 9.14
C GLY A 325 13.70 15.06 9.15
N SER A 326 14.84 14.41 8.88
CA SER A 326 16.13 15.09 8.78
C SER A 326 16.21 16.04 7.58
N ILE A 327 15.60 15.67 6.43
CA ILE A 327 15.47 16.57 5.28
C ILE A 327 14.52 17.73 5.58
N GLY A 328 13.45 17.48 6.32
CA GLY A 328 12.43 18.48 6.67
C GLY A 328 12.98 19.69 7.44
N VAL A 329 14.13 19.55 8.16
CA VAL A 329 14.81 20.67 8.81
C VAL A 329 15.81 21.39 7.90
N THR A 330 15.97 20.96 6.67
CA THR A 330 16.82 21.61 5.66
C THR A 330 15.97 22.54 4.77
N LYS A 331 16.64 23.30 3.92
CA LYS A 331 15.97 24.15 2.91
C LYS A 331 15.50 23.37 1.66
N PHE A 332 15.42 22.05 1.73
CA PHE A 332 15.00 21.21 0.59
C PHE A 332 13.60 21.60 0.06
N GLY A 333 12.67 21.89 0.98
CA GLY A 333 11.31 22.31 0.64
C GLY A 333 11.23 23.64 -0.12
N GLU A 334 12.23 24.51 0.00
CA GLU A 334 12.33 25.80 -0.70
C GLU A 334 13.11 25.66 -2.01
N ILE A 335 14.15 24.83 -2.04
CA ILE A 335 15.02 24.64 -3.21
C ILE A 335 14.27 24.00 -4.38
N VAL A 336 13.48 22.97 -4.11
CA VAL A 336 12.75 22.27 -5.19
C VAL A 336 11.78 23.19 -5.91
N PRO A 337 10.87 23.93 -5.25
CA PRO A 337 10.01 24.90 -5.92
C PRO A 337 10.81 25.97 -6.72
N SER A 338 11.85 26.53 -6.13
CA SER A 338 12.65 27.59 -6.76
C SER A 338 13.36 27.12 -8.04
N LEU A 339 13.81 25.87 -8.10
CA LEU A 339 14.37 25.28 -9.32
C LEU A 339 13.31 25.10 -10.41
N LEU A 340 12.08 24.74 -10.03
CA LEU A 340 10.99 24.51 -10.96
C LEU A 340 10.43 25.80 -11.57
N GLU A 341 10.54 26.94 -10.87
CA GLU A 341 10.14 28.26 -11.38
C GLU A 341 10.93 28.71 -12.62
N HIS A 342 12.12 28.17 -12.84
CA HIS A 342 12.93 28.49 -14.04
C HIS A 342 12.46 27.78 -15.31
N ILE A 343 11.50 26.85 -15.20
CA ILE A 343 10.96 26.10 -16.33
C ILE A 343 9.75 26.88 -16.89
N PRO A 344 9.64 27.10 -18.22
CA PRO A 344 8.57 27.90 -18.83
C PRO A 344 7.22 27.16 -18.87
N LEU A 345 6.79 26.61 -17.74
CA LEU A 345 5.51 25.92 -17.51
C LEU A 345 4.97 26.34 -16.15
N PRO A 346 3.66 26.26 -15.89
CA PRO A 346 3.10 26.46 -14.56
C PRO A 346 3.78 25.54 -13.52
N VAL A 347 4.19 26.11 -12.38
CA VAL A 347 4.93 25.38 -11.33
C VAL A 347 4.19 24.11 -10.91
N ALA A 348 2.86 24.16 -10.76
CA ALA A 348 2.03 22.99 -10.44
C ALA A 348 2.20 21.84 -11.46
N VAL A 349 2.25 22.16 -12.77
CA VAL A 349 2.43 21.16 -13.84
C VAL A 349 3.83 20.59 -13.81
N THR A 350 4.84 21.44 -13.69
CA THR A 350 6.25 21.05 -13.65
C THR A 350 6.53 20.17 -12.43
N PHE A 351 5.99 20.56 -11.26
CA PHE A 351 6.10 19.78 -10.02
C PHE A 351 5.40 18.42 -10.15
N SER A 352 4.25 18.38 -10.81
CA SER A 352 3.53 17.12 -11.03
C SER A 352 4.32 16.16 -11.93
N ILE A 353 4.88 16.66 -13.02
CA ILE A 353 5.75 15.88 -13.92
C ILE A 353 6.99 15.38 -13.15
N PHE A 354 7.64 16.27 -12.41
CA PHE A 354 8.80 15.93 -11.58
C PHE A 354 8.46 14.82 -10.58
N THR A 355 7.34 14.95 -9.86
CA THR A 355 6.90 13.98 -8.85
C THR A 355 6.64 12.60 -9.46
N VAL A 356 5.89 12.53 -10.57
CA VAL A 356 5.62 11.28 -11.28
C VAL A 356 6.93 10.65 -11.78
N ALA A 357 7.80 11.44 -12.40
CA ALA A 357 9.09 10.97 -12.93
C ALA A 357 10.02 10.48 -11.81
N LEU A 358 10.08 11.20 -10.70
CA LEU A 358 10.90 10.83 -9.54
C LEU A 358 10.43 9.50 -8.95
N ILE A 359 9.12 9.36 -8.65
CA ILE A 359 8.58 8.17 -8.00
C ILE A 359 8.64 6.95 -8.94
N ALA A 360 8.24 7.10 -10.20
CA ALA A 360 8.30 6.02 -11.17
C ALA A 360 9.74 5.66 -11.54
N GLY A 361 10.61 6.65 -11.78
CA GLY A 361 12.01 6.43 -12.14
C GLY A 361 12.80 5.73 -11.03
N THR A 362 12.65 6.17 -9.78
CA THR A 362 13.28 5.51 -8.63
C THR A 362 12.75 4.09 -8.41
N SER A 363 11.46 3.86 -8.69
CA SER A 363 10.86 2.52 -8.60
C SER A 363 11.40 1.56 -9.66
N LEU A 364 11.69 2.04 -10.88
CA LEU A 364 12.31 1.23 -11.93
C LEU A 364 13.70 0.70 -11.55
N ILE A 365 14.46 1.45 -10.79
CA ILE A 365 15.78 1.02 -10.26
C ILE A 365 15.67 0.24 -8.94
N GLY A 366 14.45 -0.04 -8.47
CA GLY A 366 14.19 -0.88 -7.30
C GLY A 366 14.12 -0.13 -5.97
N LEU A 367 14.05 1.21 -5.96
CA LEU A 367 13.73 1.96 -4.75
C LEU A 367 12.22 1.89 -4.48
N HIS A 368 11.85 1.57 -3.24
CA HIS A 368 10.44 1.50 -2.86
C HIS A 368 9.80 2.90 -2.89
N PRO A 369 8.60 3.09 -3.49
CA PRO A 369 7.92 4.39 -3.61
C PRO A 369 7.73 5.15 -2.29
N ILE A 370 7.70 4.44 -1.17
CA ILE A 370 7.56 5.07 0.15
C ILE A 370 8.63 6.13 0.41
N VAL A 371 9.86 5.91 -0.10
CA VAL A 371 10.99 6.82 0.16
C VAL A 371 10.75 8.19 -0.46
N PRO A 372 10.61 8.32 -1.78
CA PRO A 372 10.35 9.64 -2.38
C PRO A 372 9.02 10.23 -1.91
N VAL A 373 7.99 9.42 -1.67
CA VAL A 373 6.70 9.93 -1.19
C VAL A 373 6.81 10.48 0.24
N THR A 374 7.51 9.79 1.16
CA THR A 374 7.71 10.30 2.53
C THR A 374 8.49 11.62 2.52
N ILE A 375 9.53 11.71 1.69
CA ILE A 375 10.34 12.93 1.57
C ILE A 375 9.49 14.09 1.04
N LEU A 376 8.78 13.87 -0.09
CA LEU A 376 7.98 14.91 -0.69
C LEU A 376 6.83 15.37 0.22
N ALA A 377 6.06 14.42 0.79
CA ALA A 377 4.94 14.72 1.68
C ALA A 377 5.37 15.41 2.98
N GLY A 378 6.58 15.12 3.48
CA GLY A 378 7.09 15.69 4.73
C GLY A 378 7.90 16.98 4.58
N SER A 379 8.34 17.30 3.34
CA SER A 379 9.26 18.44 3.13
C SER A 379 8.71 19.53 2.21
N ILE A 380 7.73 19.23 1.35
CA ILE A 380 7.18 20.19 0.40
C ILE A 380 5.85 20.74 0.95
N ASP A 381 5.79 22.06 1.11
CA ASP A 381 4.51 22.74 1.31
C ASP A 381 3.80 22.83 -0.05
N PRO A 382 2.59 22.24 -0.18
CA PRO A 382 1.83 22.29 -1.43
C PRO A 382 1.56 23.73 -1.91
N LEU A 383 1.45 24.70 -1.02
CA LEU A 383 1.26 26.11 -1.39
C LEU A 383 2.46 26.71 -2.13
N HIS A 384 3.68 26.30 -1.78
CA HIS A 384 4.90 26.76 -2.48
C HIS A 384 4.99 26.26 -3.92
N VAL A 385 4.29 25.18 -4.25
CA VAL A 385 4.22 24.65 -5.63
C VAL A 385 2.84 24.90 -6.25
N GLN A 386 2.07 25.82 -5.68
CA GLN A 386 0.79 26.33 -6.20
C GLN A 386 -0.26 25.23 -6.42
N ILE A 387 -0.32 24.23 -5.51
CA ILE A 387 -1.33 23.15 -5.55
C ILE A 387 -2.06 23.04 -4.21
N SER A 388 -3.27 22.48 -4.22
CA SER A 388 -3.98 22.18 -2.99
C SER A 388 -3.43 20.91 -2.32
N PRO A 389 -3.61 20.77 -0.98
CA PRO A 389 -3.23 19.53 -0.29
C PRO A 389 -3.90 18.27 -0.87
N ILE A 390 -5.15 18.37 -1.35
CA ILE A 390 -5.88 17.26 -1.98
C ILE A 390 -5.21 16.90 -3.32
N TYR A 391 -4.88 17.91 -4.14
CA TYR A 391 -4.15 17.70 -5.39
C TYR A 391 -2.85 16.95 -5.13
N PHE A 392 -2.08 17.39 -4.13
CA PHE A 392 -0.81 16.78 -3.76
C PHE A 392 -0.99 15.34 -3.28
N ALA A 393 -2.03 15.06 -2.47
CA ALA A 393 -2.35 13.71 -2.05
C ALA A 393 -2.65 12.78 -3.25
N VAL A 394 -3.49 13.23 -4.18
CA VAL A 394 -3.84 12.46 -5.39
C VAL A 394 -2.61 12.23 -6.28
N LEU A 395 -1.76 13.23 -6.42
CA LEU A 395 -0.51 13.14 -7.18
C LEU A 395 0.44 12.10 -6.57
N LEU A 396 0.69 12.14 -5.26
CA LEU A 396 1.58 11.22 -4.57
C LEU A 396 1.05 9.78 -4.61
N LEU A 397 -0.23 9.59 -4.28
CA LEU A 397 -0.86 8.26 -4.25
C LEU A 397 -0.99 7.65 -5.64
N GLY A 398 -1.37 8.46 -6.63
CA GLY A 398 -1.43 8.05 -8.04
C GLY A 398 -0.06 7.62 -8.56
N SER A 399 0.98 8.41 -8.28
CA SER A 399 2.37 8.09 -8.64
C SER A 399 2.88 6.82 -7.96
N TRP A 400 2.52 6.61 -6.68
CA TRP A 400 2.87 5.37 -5.98
C TRP A 400 2.19 4.16 -6.63
N ALA A 401 0.88 4.24 -6.88
CA ALA A 401 0.13 3.13 -7.43
C ALA A 401 0.62 2.71 -8.82
N LEU A 402 0.87 3.67 -9.73
CA LEU A 402 1.37 3.36 -11.07
C LEU A 402 2.80 2.82 -11.09
N SER A 403 3.62 3.15 -10.09
CA SER A 403 5.01 2.70 -10.00
C SER A 403 5.14 1.30 -9.39
N ASN A 404 4.16 0.82 -8.63
CA ASN A 404 4.21 -0.51 -8.00
C ASN A 404 4.32 -1.66 -9.03
N PRO A 405 3.52 -1.72 -10.11
CA PRO A 405 3.59 -2.79 -11.12
C PRO A 405 4.90 -2.83 -11.90
N ILE A 406 5.62 -1.72 -12.02
CA ILE A 406 6.88 -1.63 -12.80
C ILE A 406 8.13 -1.84 -11.95
N SER A 407 8.01 -1.85 -10.62
CA SER A 407 9.15 -1.95 -9.73
C SER A 407 9.66 -3.38 -9.57
N PRO A 408 10.94 -3.67 -9.85
CA PRO A 408 11.53 -4.99 -9.57
C PRO A 408 11.63 -5.29 -8.07
N ALA A 409 11.53 -4.28 -7.20
CA ALA A 409 11.51 -4.46 -5.75
C ALA A 409 10.10 -4.65 -5.19
N SER A 410 9.04 -4.53 -6.00
CA SER A 410 7.66 -4.73 -5.57
C SER A 410 7.46 -6.14 -5.00
N ALA A 411 6.85 -6.23 -3.81
CA ALA A 411 6.49 -7.51 -3.21
C ALA A 411 5.55 -8.32 -4.11
N VAL A 412 4.66 -7.65 -4.85
CA VAL A 412 3.74 -8.30 -5.80
C VAL A 412 4.49 -8.89 -6.98
N ASN A 413 5.43 -8.15 -7.59
CA ASN A 413 6.23 -8.66 -8.70
C ASN A 413 7.09 -9.85 -8.28
N ASN A 414 7.70 -9.79 -7.10
CA ASN A 414 8.48 -10.91 -6.56
C ASN A 414 7.62 -12.15 -6.29
N LEU A 415 6.41 -11.95 -5.75
CA LEU A 415 5.48 -13.04 -5.48
C LEU A 415 4.96 -13.68 -6.78
N LEU A 416 4.55 -12.87 -7.76
CA LEU A 416 4.11 -13.33 -9.06
C LEU A 416 5.22 -14.04 -9.84
N ALA A 417 6.45 -13.53 -9.78
CA ALA A 417 7.62 -14.17 -10.38
C ALA A 417 7.82 -15.59 -9.82
N GLY A 418 7.72 -15.75 -8.49
CA GLY A 418 7.77 -17.06 -7.84
C GLY A 418 6.63 -17.99 -8.24
N LEU A 419 5.40 -17.49 -8.28
CA LEU A 419 4.21 -18.27 -8.64
C LEU A 419 4.23 -18.73 -10.11
N LEU A 420 4.71 -17.87 -11.01
CA LEU A 420 4.78 -18.13 -12.45
C LEU A 420 6.09 -18.80 -12.90
N LYS A 421 7.05 -18.97 -11.99
CA LYS A 421 8.41 -19.45 -12.30
C LYS A 421 9.10 -18.60 -13.38
N LYS A 422 8.95 -17.28 -13.26
CA LYS A 422 9.54 -16.27 -14.13
C LYS A 422 10.48 -15.36 -13.35
N THR A 423 11.27 -14.57 -14.08
CA THR A 423 12.04 -13.49 -13.47
C THR A 423 11.13 -12.32 -13.09
N VAL A 424 11.54 -11.50 -12.12
CA VAL A 424 10.79 -10.31 -11.70
C VAL A 424 10.63 -9.33 -12.86
N PHE A 425 11.65 -9.21 -13.72
CA PHE A 425 11.61 -8.35 -14.90
C PHE A 425 10.59 -8.82 -15.93
N GLU A 426 10.45 -10.12 -16.18
CA GLU A 426 9.43 -10.67 -17.08
C GLU A 426 8.01 -10.38 -16.60
N VAL A 427 7.81 -10.21 -15.30
CA VAL A 427 6.51 -9.82 -14.72
C VAL A 427 6.31 -8.31 -14.73
N ALA A 428 7.36 -7.53 -14.53
CA ALA A 428 7.28 -6.07 -14.46
C ALA A 428 7.18 -5.41 -15.86
N MET A 429 7.96 -5.86 -16.84
CA MET A 429 8.06 -5.24 -18.17
C MET A 429 6.72 -5.05 -18.91
N PRO A 430 5.77 -6.02 -18.90
CA PRO A 430 4.47 -5.84 -19.53
C PRO A 430 3.65 -4.68 -18.95
N ASN A 431 3.98 -4.24 -17.73
CA ASN A 431 3.30 -3.14 -17.06
C ASN A 431 3.90 -1.75 -17.36
N TYR A 432 5.03 -1.64 -18.08
CA TYR A 432 5.63 -0.35 -18.40
C TYR A 432 4.72 0.52 -19.27
N LYS A 433 4.07 -0.09 -20.28
CA LYS A 433 3.09 0.60 -21.13
C LYS A 433 1.88 1.07 -20.31
N PHE A 434 1.37 0.24 -19.42
CA PHE A 434 0.30 0.59 -18.51
C PHE A 434 0.70 1.78 -17.62
N ALA A 435 1.87 1.74 -17.00
CA ALA A 435 2.35 2.82 -16.13
C ALA A 435 2.51 4.15 -16.89
N ALA A 436 3.02 4.13 -18.13
CA ALA A 436 3.12 5.31 -18.97
C ALA A 436 1.74 5.90 -19.32
N CYS A 437 0.78 5.06 -19.70
CA CYS A 437 -0.60 5.49 -19.95
C CYS A 437 -1.29 6.01 -18.68
N MET A 438 -1.04 5.37 -17.52
CA MET A 438 -1.56 5.83 -16.23
C MET A 438 -0.92 7.14 -15.79
N ALA A 439 0.38 7.36 -16.05
CA ALA A 439 1.04 8.63 -15.76
C ALA A 439 0.39 9.78 -16.55
N LEU A 440 0.17 9.58 -17.85
CA LEU A 440 -0.57 10.54 -18.67
C LEU A 440 -2.01 10.73 -18.18
N GLY A 441 -2.71 9.63 -17.88
CA GLY A 441 -4.06 9.65 -17.34
C GLY A 441 -4.15 10.39 -16.01
N LEU A 442 -3.19 10.20 -15.11
CA LEU A 442 -3.08 10.91 -13.84
C LEU A 442 -2.90 12.42 -14.07
N MET A 443 -2.02 12.82 -14.98
CA MET A 443 -1.81 14.24 -15.29
C MET A 443 -3.08 14.90 -15.82
N ILE A 444 -3.77 14.25 -16.77
CA ILE A 444 -5.04 14.75 -17.31
C ILE A 444 -6.12 14.80 -16.21
N TYR A 445 -6.19 13.77 -15.38
CA TYR A 445 -7.15 13.67 -14.27
C TYR A 445 -6.97 14.81 -13.27
N LEU A 446 -5.73 15.11 -12.90
CA LEU A 446 -5.38 16.19 -11.99
C LEU A 446 -5.77 17.56 -12.55
N LEU A 447 -5.52 17.79 -13.83
CA LEU A 447 -5.85 19.05 -14.50
C LEU A 447 -7.35 19.32 -14.63
N ILE A 448 -8.16 18.25 -14.76
CA ILE A 448 -9.61 18.38 -15.03
C ILE A 448 -10.44 18.36 -13.76
N LEU A 449 -10.16 17.42 -12.85
CA LEU A 449 -11.05 17.11 -11.73
C LEU A 449 -10.54 17.63 -10.38
N VAL A 450 -9.25 17.72 -10.21
CA VAL A 450 -8.64 18.25 -8.98
C VAL A 450 -8.12 19.65 -9.32
N LYS A 451 -8.95 20.67 -9.14
CA LYS A 451 -8.53 22.05 -9.37
C LYS A 451 -7.29 22.37 -8.53
N PHE A 452 -6.38 23.17 -9.12
CA PHE A 452 -5.17 23.65 -8.46
C PHE A 452 -5.43 24.29 -7.11
#